data_618c426aec1e707999508e2e9d0899f1
#
_entry.id   618c426aec1e707999508e2e9d0899f1
#
_cell.length_a   1.000
_cell.length_b   1.000
_cell.length_c   1.000
_cell.angle_alpha   90.00
_cell.angle_beta   90.00
_cell.angle_gamma   90.00
#
_symmetry.space_group_name_H-M   'P 1'
#
loop_
_entity.id
_entity.type
_entity.pdbx_description
1 polymer ?
#
loop_
_entity_poly.entity_id
_entity_poly.type
_entity_poly.pdbx_seq_one_letter_code
_entity_poly.pdbx_strand_id
1 'polypeptide(L)'
;MKEKIIQNYVNNLSIEDIHYFALQNNIQLTNEEMHIIYKLIKNEWKTIIFGNPEPIFNQLKLSFDNNKYQQLYQLYQTYKNKYSHYL
;
A
#
# COMPACT_ATOMS: atom_id res chain seq x y z
N MET A 1 11.79 17.07 -2.72
CA MET A 1 10.48 17.73 -2.82
C MET A 1 9.33 16.75 -2.89
N LYS A 2 9.34 15.86 -3.88
CA LYS A 2 8.31 14.83 -3.98
C LYS A 2 8.27 13.93 -2.76
N GLU A 3 9.44 13.56 -2.25
CA GLU A 3 9.55 12.71 -1.08
C GLU A 3 8.90 13.35 0.15
N LYS A 4 9.10 14.64 0.34
CA LYS A 4 8.53 15.33 1.48
C LYS A 4 7.00 15.42 1.40
N ILE A 5 6.47 15.63 0.20
CA ILE A 5 5.02 15.66 -0.01
C ILE A 5 4.42 14.30 0.35
N ILE A 6 5.04 13.23 -0.12
CA ILE A 6 4.58 11.88 0.17
C ILE A 6 4.70 11.57 1.66
N GLN A 7 5.81 12.01 2.28
CA GLN A 7 6.00 11.82 3.72
C GLN A 7 4.89 12.47 4.53
N ASN A 8 4.51 13.70 4.17
CA ASN A 8 3.41 14.39 4.85
C ASN A 8 2.10 13.64 4.69
N TYR A 9 1.83 13.13 3.49
CA TYR A 9 0.64 12.33 3.26
C TYR A 9 0.62 11.07 4.12
N VAL A 10 1.74 10.37 4.15
CA VAL A 10 1.87 9.13 4.94
C VAL A 10 1.75 9.43 6.44
N ASN A 11 2.33 10.53 6.90
CA ASN A 11 2.24 10.90 8.31
C ASN A 11 0.80 11.13 8.76
N ASN A 12 -0.06 11.57 7.86
CA ASN A 12 -1.47 11.84 8.16
C ASN A 12 -2.39 10.66 7.83
N LEU A 13 -1.84 9.57 7.32
CA LEU A 13 -2.62 8.41 6.96
C LEU A 13 -3.17 7.72 8.20
N SER A 14 -4.46 7.37 8.15
CA SER A 14 -5.15 6.68 9.25
C SER A 14 -5.64 5.30 8.81
N ILE A 15 -6.05 4.49 9.79
CA ILE A 15 -6.67 3.19 9.52
C ILE A 15 -7.96 3.37 8.72
N GLU A 16 -8.72 4.42 9.02
CA GLU A 16 -9.96 4.72 8.30
C GLU A 16 -9.70 4.97 6.83
N ASP A 17 -8.57 5.60 6.50
CA ASP A 17 -8.19 5.82 5.11
C ASP A 17 -7.96 4.49 4.39
N ILE A 18 -7.32 3.53 5.06
CA ILE A 18 -7.12 2.19 4.50
C ILE A 18 -8.46 1.50 4.28
N HIS A 19 -9.36 1.60 5.26
CA HIS A 19 -10.69 1.01 5.16
C HIS A 19 -11.47 1.58 3.97
N TYR A 20 -11.49 2.89 3.85
CA TYR A 20 -12.18 3.60 2.78
C TYR A 20 -11.64 3.21 1.41
N PHE A 21 -10.32 3.18 1.30
CA PHE A 21 -9.65 2.81 0.06
C PHE A 21 -10.00 1.38 -0.36
N ALA A 22 -10.01 0.46 0.60
CA ALA A 22 -10.38 -0.93 0.33
C ALA A 22 -11.83 -1.02 -0.17
N LEU A 23 -12.73 -0.30 0.47
CA LEU A 23 -14.14 -0.27 0.06
C LEU A 23 -14.30 0.25 -1.37
N GLN A 24 -13.59 1.33 -1.71
CA GLN A 24 -13.67 1.91 -3.04
C GLN A 24 -13.16 0.96 -4.13
N ASN A 25 -12.24 0.08 -3.79
CA ASN A 25 -11.63 -0.84 -4.74
C ASN A 25 -12.17 -2.26 -4.62
N ASN A 26 -13.25 -2.44 -3.86
CA ASN A 26 -13.92 -3.74 -3.68
C ASN A 26 -12.98 -4.82 -3.13
N ILE A 27 -12.09 -4.43 -2.23
CA ILE A 27 -11.20 -5.35 -1.55
C ILE A 27 -11.70 -5.53 -0.12
N GLN A 28 -12.04 -6.75 0.25
CA GLN A 28 -12.50 -7.04 1.60
C GLN A 28 -11.30 -7.33 2.49
N LEU A 29 -11.07 -6.45 3.47
CA LEU A 29 -9.97 -6.58 4.41
C LEU A 29 -10.51 -6.74 5.82
N THR A 30 -9.93 -7.66 6.58
CA THR A 30 -10.19 -7.76 8.01
C THR A 30 -9.47 -6.62 8.73
N ASN A 31 -9.82 -6.41 10.01
CA ASN A 31 -9.13 -5.41 10.82
C ASN A 31 -7.64 -5.69 10.92
N GLU A 32 -7.26 -6.97 11.09
CA GLU A 32 -5.85 -7.36 11.14
C GLU A 32 -5.14 -7.03 9.85
N GLU A 33 -5.77 -7.34 8.71
CA GLU A 33 -5.20 -7.07 7.40
C GLU A 33 -5.02 -5.59 7.17
N MET A 34 -5.99 -4.77 7.57
CA MET A 34 -5.87 -3.31 7.48
C MET A 34 -4.71 -2.79 8.31
N HIS A 35 -4.50 -3.34 9.50
CA HIS A 35 -3.38 -2.94 10.35
C HIS A 35 -2.03 -3.34 9.74
N ILE A 36 -1.96 -4.50 9.11
CA ILE A 36 -0.75 -4.94 8.42
C ILE A 36 -0.39 -3.95 7.31
N ILE A 37 -1.36 -3.58 6.49
CA ILE A 37 -1.15 -2.62 5.40
C ILE A 37 -0.77 -1.25 5.95
N TYR A 38 -1.47 -0.81 6.99
CA TYR A 38 -1.20 0.49 7.62
C TYR A 38 0.24 0.59 8.12
N LYS A 39 0.68 -0.42 8.88
CA LYS A 39 2.06 -0.44 9.40
C LYS A 39 3.08 -0.51 8.28
N LEU A 40 2.78 -1.29 7.25
CA LEU A 40 3.66 -1.43 6.11
C LEU A 40 3.86 -0.10 5.41
N ILE A 41 2.78 0.62 5.15
CA ILE A 41 2.87 1.93 4.49
C ILE A 41 3.60 2.92 5.39
N LYS A 42 3.26 2.97 6.68
CA LYS A 42 3.91 3.89 7.62
C LYS A 42 5.41 3.69 7.72
N ASN A 43 5.85 2.43 7.69
CA ASN A 43 7.25 2.10 7.95
C ASN A 43 8.08 1.94 6.68
N GLU A 44 7.47 1.55 5.57
CA GLU A 44 8.20 1.11 4.38
C GLU A 44 7.85 1.90 3.11
N TRP A 45 7.17 3.02 3.24
CA TRP A 45 6.72 3.77 2.06
C TRP A 45 7.88 4.17 1.14
N LYS A 46 9.04 4.48 1.70
CA LYS A 46 10.20 4.87 0.88
C LYS A 46 10.66 3.71 0.02
N THR A 47 10.74 2.52 0.59
CA THR A 47 11.12 1.33 -0.15
C THR A 47 10.08 0.96 -1.19
N ILE A 48 8.79 1.10 -0.85
CA ILE A 48 7.70 0.77 -1.77
C ILE A 48 7.69 1.72 -2.97
N ILE A 49 7.91 3.01 -2.75
CA ILE A 49 7.77 4.02 -3.81
C ILE A 49 9.09 4.26 -4.54
N PHE A 50 10.19 4.35 -3.81
CA PHE A 50 11.48 4.76 -4.37
C PHE A 50 12.52 3.64 -4.43
N GLY A 51 12.30 2.53 -3.72
CA GLY A 51 13.24 1.42 -3.67
C GLY A 51 12.74 0.18 -4.38
N ASN A 52 13.20 -0.98 -3.93
CA ASN A 52 12.76 -2.26 -4.46
C ASN A 52 11.73 -2.89 -3.53
N PRO A 53 10.44 -2.89 -3.91
CA PRO A 53 9.39 -3.39 -3.03
C PRO A 53 9.22 -4.91 -3.05
N GLU A 54 9.96 -5.65 -3.86
CA GLU A 54 9.76 -7.09 -4.01
C GLU A 54 9.84 -7.87 -2.69
N PRO A 55 10.84 -7.65 -1.85
CA PRO A 55 10.88 -8.39 -0.58
C PRO A 55 9.65 -8.12 0.29
N ILE A 56 9.14 -6.90 0.24
CA ILE A 56 7.94 -6.52 0.99
C ILE A 56 6.73 -7.28 0.48
N PHE A 57 6.55 -7.33 -0.84
CA PHE A 57 5.43 -8.06 -1.44
C PHE A 57 5.55 -9.57 -1.22
N ASN A 58 6.76 -10.11 -1.20
CA ASN A 58 6.96 -11.52 -0.91
C ASN A 58 6.52 -11.87 0.51
N GLN A 59 6.76 -10.98 1.47
CA GLN A 59 6.26 -11.17 2.83
C GLN A 59 4.75 -11.00 2.90
N LEU A 60 4.21 -10.07 2.16
CA LEU A 60 2.77 -9.81 2.13
C LEU A 60 2.00 -11.05 1.63
N LYS A 61 2.57 -11.78 0.69
CA LYS A 61 2.00 -13.04 0.20
C LYS A 61 1.72 -14.03 1.31
N LEU A 62 2.55 -14.03 2.34
CA LEU A 62 2.42 -14.96 3.45
C LEU A 62 1.29 -14.57 4.41
N SER A 63 0.88 -13.31 4.40
CA SER A 63 -0.12 -12.77 5.32
C SER A 63 -1.53 -12.71 4.72
N PHE A 64 -1.64 -12.83 3.40
CA PHE A 64 -2.92 -12.69 2.70
C PHE A 64 -3.21 -13.90 1.83
N ASP A 65 -4.51 -14.19 1.64
CA ASP A 65 -4.87 -15.21 0.66
C ASP A 65 -4.49 -14.72 -0.75
N ASN A 66 -4.39 -15.67 -1.67
CA ASN A 66 -3.90 -15.37 -3.00
C ASN A 66 -4.75 -14.33 -3.73
N ASN A 67 -6.07 -14.41 -3.59
CA ASN A 67 -6.96 -13.46 -4.26
C ASN A 67 -6.76 -12.04 -3.76
N LYS A 68 -6.71 -11.85 -2.44
CA LYS A 68 -6.48 -10.55 -1.85
C LYS A 68 -5.10 -10.01 -2.22
N TYR A 69 -4.08 -10.88 -2.16
CA TYR A 69 -2.74 -10.49 -2.54
C TYR A 69 -2.70 -9.99 -3.99
N GLN A 70 -3.32 -10.74 -4.91
CA GLN A 70 -3.35 -10.35 -6.32
C GLN A 70 -4.06 -9.01 -6.52
N GLN A 71 -5.17 -8.81 -5.82
CA GLN A 71 -5.88 -7.53 -5.89
C GLN A 71 -5.02 -6.36 -5.40
N LEU A 72 -4.33 -6.56 -4.29
CA LEU A 72 -3.45 -5.53 -3.73
C LEU A 72 -2.27 -5.24 -4.66
N TYR A 73 -1.67 -6.29 -5.20
CA TYR A 73 -0.53 -6.13 -6.11
C TYR A 73 -0.94 -5.40 -7.39
N GLN A 74 -2.07 -5.77 -7.98
CA GLN A 74 -2.58 -5.10 -9.17
C GLN A 74 -2.88 -3.64 -8.90
N LEU A 75 -3.43 -3.34 -7.73
CA LEU A 75 -3.72 -1.98 -7.33
C LEU A 75 -2.43 -1.17 -7.22
N TYR A 76 -1.40 -1.74 -6.60
CA TYR A 76 -0.09 -1.11 -6.53
C TYR A 76 0.46 -0.82 -7.94
N GLN A 77 0.39 -1.80 -8.85
CA GLN A 77 0.88 -1.62 -10.20
C GLN A 77 0.11 -0.52 -10.95
N THR A 78 -1.20 -0.48 -10.77
CA THR A 78 -2.04 0.53 -11.40
C THR A 78 -1.63 1.93 -10.96
N TYR A 79 -1.48 2.14 -9.65
CA TYR A 79 -1.11 3.45 -9.14
C TYR A 79 0.34 3.80 -9.48
N LYS A 80 1.23 2.84 -9.46
CA LYS A 80 2.62 3.08 -9.86
C LYS A 80 2.69 3.56 -11.30
N ASN A 81 1.99 2.88 -12.20
CA ASN A 81 1.99 3.27 -13.61
C ASN A 81 1.33 4.62 -13.82
N LYS A 82 0.23 4.88 -13.11
CA LYS A 82 -0.51 6.14 -13.25
C LYS A 82 0.30 7.34 -12.78
N TYR A 83 1.07 7.18 -11.70
CA TYR A 83 1.79 8.29 -11.10
C TYR A 83 3.30 8.23 -11.29
N SER A 84 3.80 7.33 -12.13
CA SER A 84 5.24 7.13 -12.30
C SER A 84 5.94 8.40 -12.78
N HIS A 85 5.30 9.19 -13.62
CA HIS A 85 5.90 10.42 -14.13
C HIS A 85 5.92 11.55 -13.09
N TYR A 86 5.25 11.38 -11.96
CA TYR A 86 5.34 12.32 -10.83
C TYR A 86 6.42 11.93 -9.84
N LEU A 87 6.95 10.73 -9.97
CA LEU A 87 7.97 10.20 -9.08
C LEU A 87 9.33 10.24 -9.76
#